data_c285969b4b82d5f304149e35451b8793
#
_entry.id   c285969b4b82d5f304149e35451b8793
#
_cell.length_a   1.000
_cell.length_b   1.000
_cell.length_c   1.000
_cell.angle_alpha   90.00
_cell.angle_beta   90.00
_cell.angle_gamma   90.00
#
_symmetry.space_group_name_H-M   'P 1'
#
loop_
_entity.id
_entity.type
_entity.pdbx_description
1 polymer ?
#
loop_
_entity_poly.entity_id
_entity_poly.type
_entity_poly.pdbx_seq_one_letter_code
_entity_poly.pdbx_strand_id
1 'polypeptide(L)'
;MSFAKLAASAVVLAAASATAASARDNVQITGSSTVLPYSTIVAEAFGENFDFPTPVVEGGGSGAGRAKMCEGVGTNTVDIANSSSRISQKDLDTCAANGVTEVMEVRIGYDGIVFASDVNGPEFAFTPADVFNALGAQVAKDGAIVANPHTQWSDFNSALPAQEILVLSPGTKHGTREVFDERVIYEGCKATGAYDLFLAVAEGADDRAKSRAAKGECTKLRTDGRNVDIDGDYTETLARLEADKKAIGVFGLSFYQNNTDKLRVGTMNGIVPSTESIASGEYPVSRPLYFYVKLAHLDVIPGLQEYIEFFVSDDMAGPDGPLAEYGLVSDPELAATQEMVANRTPMAPLN
;
A
#
# COMPACT_ATOMS: atom_id res chain seq x y z
N MET A 1 66.02 -65.15 17.72
CA MET A 1 64.59 -65.12 17.79
C MET A 1 64.19 -63.62 17.94
N SER A 2 63.87 -62.98 16.85
CA SER A 2 63.58 -61.55 16.83
C SER A 2 62.18 -61.35 16.29
N PHE A 3 61.32 -60.79 17.12
CA PHE A 3 59.90 -60.47 16.74
C PHE A 3 59.86 -59.05 16.19
N ALA A 4 59.56 -58.97 14.91
CA ALA A 4 59.25 -57.71 14.25
C ALA A 4 57.79 -57.29 14.58
N LYS A 5 57.59 -56.10 15.16
CA LYS A 5 56.31 -55.52 15.38
C LYS A 5 55.92 -54.66 14.15
N LEU A 6 54.90 -55.09 13.37
CA LEU A 6 54.24 -54.28 12.36
C LEU A 6 53.35 -53.30 13.08
N ALA A 7 53.58 -52.00 12.93
CA ALA A 7 52.69 -50.94 13.28
C ALA A 7 51.78 -50.61 12.05
N ALA A 8 50.52 -50.93 12.13
CA ALA A 8 49.50 -50.51 11.11
C ALA A 8 49.02 -49.11 11.46
N SER A 9 49.37 -48.11 10.64
CA SER A 9 48.88 -46.77 10.74
C SER A 9 47.49 -46.69 10.04
N ALA A 10 46.41 -46.57 10.81
CA ALA A 10 45.09 -46.31 10.32
C ALA A 10 44.96 -44.80 10.02
N VAL A 11 44.90 -44.42 8.74
CA VAL A 11 44.59 -43.09 8.28
C VAL A 11 43.04 -42.97 8.32
N VAL A 12 42.52 -42.21 9.31
CA VAL A 12 41.10 -41.83 9.35
C VAL A 12 40.92 -40.67 8.40
N LEU A 13 40.33 -40.92 7.22
CA LEU A 13 39.79 -39.87 6.36
C LEU A 13 38.52 -39.33 7.03
N ALA A 14 38.62 -38.16 7.66
CA ALA A 14 37.47 -37.38 8.04
C ALA A 14 36.83 -36.77 6.76
N ALA A 15 35.81 -37.42 6.22
CA ALA A 15 34.97 -36.83 5.20
C ALA A 15 34.20 -35.68 5.87
N ALA A 16 34.65 -34.43 5.65
CA ALA A 16 33.88 -33.25 5.94
C ALA A 16 32.65 -33.26 5.00
N SER A 17 31.51 -33.74 5.50
CA SER A 17 30.24 -33.56 4.87
C SER A 17 29.92 -32.06 4.93
N ALA A 18 30.29 -31.31 3.88
CA ALA A 18 29.72 -30.00 3.65
C ALA A 18 28.22 -30.23 3.43
N THR A 19 27.44 -30.00 4.47
CA THR A 19 25.99 -29.81 4.29
C THR A 19 25.90 -28.61 3.36
N ALA A 20 25.62 -28.85 2.08
CA ALA A 20 25.14 -27.81 1.19
C ALA A 20 23.90 -27.24 1.88
N ALA A 21 24.00 -26.05 2.46
CA ALA A 21 22.82 -25.30 2.83
C ALA A 21 22.01 -25.21 1.54
N SER A 22 20.86 -25.88 1.52
CA SER A 22 19.94 -25.75 0.40
C SER A 22 19.61 -24.27 0.31
N ALA A 23 20.18 -23.61 -0.66
CA ALA A 23 19.81 -22.24 -0.96
C ALA A 23 18.30 -22.29 -1.26
N ARG A 24 17.53 -21.41 -0.61
CA ARG A 24 16.12 -21.22 -0.97
C ARG A 24 16.06 -20.86 -2.46
N ASP A 25 15.13 -21.43 -3.18
CA ASP A 25 14.99 -21.33 -4.63
C ASP A 25 13.89 -20.33 -5.05
N ASN A 26 13.17 -19.74 -4.08
CA ASN A 26 12.09 -18.78 -4.33
C ASN A 26 12.34 -17.43 -3.65
N VAL A 27 11.86 -16.36 -4.30
CA VAL A 27 11.85 -15.00 -3.74
C VAL A 27 10.84 -14.91 -2.61
N GLN A 28 11.23 -14.28 -1.49
CA GLN A 28 10.33 -14.02 -0.36
C GLN A 28 10.10 -12.53 -0.14
N ILE A 29 8.83 -12.17 -0.14
CA ILE A 29 8.35 -10.80 -0.10
C ILE A 29 7.40 -10.66 1.08
N THR A 30 7.54 -9.59 1.87
CA THR A 30 6.60 -9.32 2.96
C THR A 30 6.39 -7.82 3.12
N GLY A 31 5.29 -7.41 3.74
CA GLY A 31 5.13 -6.01 4.14
C GLY A 31 3.72 -5.45 3.93
N SER A 32 3.64 -4.30 3.25
CA SER A 32 2.44 -3.50 3.09
C SER A 32 1.23 -4.29 2.59
N SER A 33 0.12 -4.19 3.31
CA SER A 33 -1.16 -4.76 2.86
C SER A 33 -1.70 -4.06 1.60
N THR A 34 -1.34 -2.79 1.39
CA THR A 34 -1.71 -2.04 0.17
C THR A 34 -0.94 -2.53 -1.05
N VAL A 35 0.35 -2.85 -0.90
CA VAL A 35 1.21 -3.33 -2.00
C VAL A 35 1.02 -4.82 -2.24
N LEU A 36 0.52 -5.57 -1.26
CA LEU A 36 0.31 -7.03 -1.33
C LEU A 36 -0.41 -7.48 -2.61
N PRO A 37 -1.57 -6.92 -3.00
CA PRO A 37 -2.28 -7.38 -4.20
C PRO A 37 -1.46 -7.13 -5.48
N TYR A 38 -0.77 -6.00 -5.59
CA TYR A 38 0.10 -5.72 -6.75
C TYR A 38 1.25 -6.71 -6.84
N SER A 39 1.94 -6.96 -5.72
CA SER A 39 3.02 -7.96 -5.67
C SER A 39 2.53 -9.37 -5.95
N THR A 40 1.30 -9.71 -5.57
CA THR A 40 0.69 -11.02 -5.85
C THR A 40 0.44 -11.18 -7.35
N ILE A 41 -0.15 -10.17 -8.01
CA ILE A 41 -0.37 -10.17 -9.48
C ILE A 41 0.95 -10.40 -10.21
N VAL A 42 2.01 -9.66 -9.83
CA VAL A 42 3.33 -9.81 -10.47
C VAL A 42 3.95 -11.17 -10.17
N ALA A 43 3.82 -11.68 -8.94
CA ALA A 43 4.38 -12.98 -8.55
C ALA A 43 3.73 -14.14 -9.30
N GLU A 44 2.41 -14.11 -9.48
CA GLU A 44 1.68 -15.10 -10.25
C GLU A 44 2.09 -15.04 -11.73
N ALA A 45 2.07 -13.85 -12.33
CA ALA A 45 2.50 -13.67 -13.72
C ALA A 45 3.97 -14.06 -13.92
N PHE A 46 4.86 -13.79 -12.95
CA PHE A 46 6.26 -14.20 -13.01
C PHE A 46 6.41 -15.72 -13.03
N GLY A 47 5.70 -16.43 -12.14
CA GLY A 47 5.72 -17.89 -12.11
C GLY A 47 5.17 -18.56 -13.37
N GLU A 48 4.33 -17.85 -14.14
CA GLU A 48 3.79 -18.33 -15.43
C GLU A 48 4.73 -18.05 -16.61
N ASN A 49 5.51 -16.97 -16.56
CA ASN A 49 6.30 -16.50 -17.70
C ASN A 49 7.80 -16.83 -17.61
N PHE A 50 8.30 -17.21 -16.44
CA PHE A 50 9.73 -17.47 -16.21
C PHE A 50 9.95 -18.87 -15.63
N ASP A 51 11.10 -19.45 -15.91
CA ASP A 51 11.52 -20.77 -15.37
C ASP A 51 12.04 -20.67 -13.91
N PHE A 52 11.38 -19.84 -13.06
CA PHE A 52 11.68 -19.70 -11.65
C PHE A 52 10.44 -20.04 -10.80
N PRO A 53 10.62 -20.51 -9.56
CA PRO A 53 9.50 -20.70 -8.65
C PRO A 53 8.74 -19.40 -8.41
N THR A 54 7.41 -19.49 -8.33
CA THR A 54 6.56 -18.35 -7.99
C THR A 54 7.01 -17.71 -6.67
N PRO A 55 7.27 -16.40 -6.62
CA PRO A 55 7.59 -15.69 -5.39
C PRO A 55 6.52 -15.84 -4.32
N VAL A 56 6.95 -15.96 -3.05
CA VAL A 56 6.03 -16.01 -1.91
C VAL A 56 5.79 -14.60 -1.40
N VAL A 57 4.53 -14.14 -1.42
CA VAL A 57 4.14 -12.80 -1.00
C VAL A 57 3.28 -12.88 0.27
N GLU A 58 3.73 -12.23 1.34
CA GLU A 58 3.01 -12.17 2.62
C GLU A 58 2.68 -10.72 3.00
N GLY A 59 1.49 -10.53 3.56
CA GLY A 59 1.11 -9.28 4.20
C GLY A 59 1.73 -9.13 5.60
N GLY A 60 1.38 -8.04 6.29
CA GLY A 60 1.81 -7.81 7.68
C GLY A 60 2.02 -6.33 8.02
N GLY A 61 1.89 -5.46 7.02
CA GLY A 61 2.07 -4.01 7.12
C GLY A 61 3.50 -3.55 6.85
N SER A 62 3.65 -2.33 6.35
CA SER A 62 4.92 -1.75 5.90
C SER A 62 6.02 -1.78 6.97
N GLY A 63 5.68 -1.44 8.22
CA GLY A 63 6.64 -1.42 9.33
C GLY A 63 7.17 -2.81 9.68
N ALA A 64 6.30 -3.83 9.69
CA ALA A 64 6.71 -5.21 9.95
C ALA A 64 7.58 -5.77 8.80
N GLY A 65 7.23 -5.46 7.55
CA GLY A 65 8.03 -5.84 6.38
C GLY A 65 9.43 -5.26 6.44
N ARG A 66 9.57 -3.95 6.68
CA ARG A 66 10.87 -3.30 6.84
C ARG A 66 11.67 -3.88 8.02
N ALA A 67 11.02 -4.18 9.14
CA ALA A 67 11.69 -4.82 10.28
C ALA A 67 12.23 -6.20 9.91
N LYS A 68 11.44 -7.06 9.24
CA LYS A 68 11.88 -8.38 8.75
C LYS A 68 13.01 -8.26 7.73
N MET A 69 12.96 -7.30 6.82
CA MET A 69 14.04 -7.03 5.90
C MET A 69 15.36 -6.73 6.64
N CYS A 70 15.29 -5.97 7.73
CA CYS A 70 16.44 -5.57 8.53
C CYS A 70 16.93 -6.65 9.54
N GLU A 71 16.42 -7.88 9.53
CA GLU A 71 16.87 -8.96 10.43
C GLU A 71 18.24 -9.52 10.07
N GLY A 72 18.76 -9.26 8.87
CA GLY A 72 20.07 -9.68 8.43
C GLY A 72 20.13 -10.09 6.96
N VAL A 73 21.31 -10.59 6.54
CA VAL A 73 21.55 -11.11 5.20
C VAL A 73 21.64 -12.63 5.27
N GLY A 74 21.06 -13.33 4.29
CA GLY A 74 21.11 -14.78 4.17
C GLY A 74 19.79 -15.41 3.75
N THR A 75 19.85 -16.65 3.30
CA THR A 75 18.73 -17.38 2.69
C THR A 75 17.53 -17.62 3.62
N ASN A 76 17.67 -17.36 4.91
CA ASN A 76 16.58 -17.49 5.89
C ASN A 76 15.86 -16.16 6.16
N THR A 77 16.24 -15.07 5.49
CA THR A 77 15.64 -13.76 5.65
C THR A 77 14.92 -13.32 4.37
N VAL A 78 13.95 -12.43 4.48
CA VAL A 78 13.18 -11.94 3.32
C VAL A 78 14.06 -11.12 2.36
N ASP A 79 13.73 -11.13 1.08
CA ASP A 79 14.48 -10.45 0.02
C ASP A 79 13.92 -9.05 -0.24
N ILE A 80 12.59 -8.94 -0.20
CA ILE A 80 11.86 -7.74 -0.54
C ILE A 80 10.91 -7.35 0.60
N ALA A 81 10.91 -6.05 0.94
CA ALA A 81 9.91 -5.46 1.83
C ALA A 81 8.99 -4.51 1.08
N ASN A 82 7.73 -4.87 0.94
CA ASN A 82 6.68 -3.99 0.41
C ASN A 82 6.34 -2.86 1.38
N SER A 83 6.15 -1.64 0.88
CA SER A 83 5.85 -0.49 1.73
C SER A 83 4.97 0.56 1.06
N SER A 84 3.94 1.02 1.77
CA SER A 84 3.07 2.14 1.39
C SER A 84 3.54 3.48 2.00
N SER A 85 4.76 3.52 2.52
CA SER A 85 5.43 4.72 3.00
C SER A 85 6.94 4.57 2.84
N ARG A 86 7.64 5.68 2.63
CA ARG A 86 9.08 5.64 2.49
C ARG A 86 9.75 5.09 3.75
N ILE A 87 10.81 4.29 3.58
CA ILE A 87 11.66 3.80 4.67
C ILE A 87 12.23 4.97 5.48
N SER A 88 12.37 4.81 6.79
CA SER A 88 12.95 5.85 7.63
C SER A 88 14.45 5.65 7.85
N GLN A 89 15.18 6.72 8.20
CA GLN A 89 16.59 6.61 8.58
C GLN A 89 16.78 5.61 9.74
N LYS A 90 15.85 5.61 10.71
CA LYS A 90 15.89 4.64 11.82
C LYS A 90 15.80 3.18 11.34
N ASP A 91 14.98 2.91 10.32
CA ASP A 91 14.89 1.57 9.75
C ASP A 91 16.22 1.19 9.08
N LEU A 92 16.82 2.13 8.30
CA LEU A 92 18.12 1.93 7.65
C LEU A 92 19.25 1.72 8.66
N ASP A 93 19.27 2.47 9.75
CA ASP A 93 20.24 2.30 10.84
C ASP A 93 20.12 0.89 11.46
N THR A 94 18.88 0.40 11.62
CA THR A 94 18.62 -0.96 12.11
C THR A 94 19.08 -2.00 11.10
N CYS A 95 18.81 -1.81 9.80
CA CYS A 95 19.30 -2.65 8.73
C CYS A 95 20.84 -2.75 8.75
N ALA A 96 21.52 -1.61 8.78
CA ALA A 96 22.99 -1.54 8.78
C ALA A 96 23.60 -2.22 10.01
N ALA A 97 23.01 -2.04 11.21
CA ALA A 97 23.45 -2.70 12.43
C ALA A 97 23.36 -4.23 12.35
N ASN A 98 22.48 -4.77 11.53
CA ASN A 98 22.31 -6.20 11.29
C ASN A 98 22.99 -6.69 9.99
N GLY A 99 23.84 -5.88 9.37
CA GLY A 99 24.63 -6.24 8.20
C GLY A 99 23.91 -6.04 6.85
N VAL A 100 22.69 -5.49 6.84
CA VAL A 100 21.99 -5.10 5.60
C VAL A 100 22.41 -3.65 5.27
N THR A 101 23.52 -3.50 4.57
CA THR A 101 24.17 -2.20 4.32
C THR A 101 23.74 -1.55 3.02
N GLU A 102 23.29 -2.34 2.04
CA GLU A 102 22.87 -1.87 0.73
C GLU A 102 21.42 -2.29 0.44
N VAL A 103 20.57 -1.30 0.37
CA VAL A 103 19.14 -1.46 0.07
C VAL A 103 18.82 -0.68 -1.20
N MET A 104 18.07 -1.28 -2.11
CA MET A 104 17.52 -0.59 -3.27
C MET A 104 16.08 -0.18 -2.96
N GLU A 105 15.75 1.12 -3.14
CA GLU A 105 14.39 1.65 -3.05
C GLU A 105 13.78 1.66 -4.44
N VAL A 106 12.69 0.94 -4.64
CA VAL A 106 11.97 0.89 -5.92
C VAL A 106 10.58 1.49 -5.72
N ARG A 107 10.31 2.62 -6.37
CA ARG A 107 8.97 3.19 -6.44
C ARG A 107 8.20 2.51 -7.57
N ILE A 108 7.10 1.85 -7.22
CA ILE A 108 6.31 1.06 -8.18
C ILE A 108 5.18 1.86 -8.84
N GLY A 109 4.87 3.02 -8.30
CA GLY A 109 3.75 3.87 -8.70
C GLY A 109 3.09 4.51 -7.50
N TYR A 110 1.82 4.89 -7.66
CA TYR A 110 1.07 5.57 -6.61
C TYR A 110 -0.26 4.88 -6.35
N ASP A 111 -0.68 4.89 -5.09
CA ASP A 111 -2.06 4.63 -4.69
C ASP A 111 -2.79 5.97 -4.71
N GLY A 112 -3.77 6.12 -5.59
CA GLY A 112 -4.54 7.35 -5.74
C GLY A 112 -6.00 7.03 -5.97
N ILE A 113 -6.88 7.47 -5.05
CA ILE A 113 -8.31 7.25 -5.14
C ILE A 113 -9.09 8.53 -5.42
N VAL A 114 -10.15 8.39 -6.16
CA VAL A 114 -11.04 9.47 -6.58
C VAL A 114 -12.47 9.21 -6.13
N PHE A 115 -13.23 10.28 -5.96
CA PHE A 115 -14.65 10.24 -5.69
C PHE A 115 -15.39 10.64 -6.96
N ALA A 116 -16.25 9.78 -7.46
CA ALA A 116 -16.99 10.04 -8.68
C ALA A 116 -18.49 9.80 -8.55
N SER A 117 -19.27 10.64 -9.22
CA SER A 117 -20.70 10.52 -9.39
C SER A 117 -21.06 10.03 -10.80
N ASP A 118 -22.36 9.79 -11.07
CA ASP A 118 -22.84 9.61 -12.45
C ASP A 118 -22.43 10.82 -13.32
N VAL A 119 -22.05 10.57 -14.57
CA VAL A 119 -21.57 11.61 -15.50
C VAL A 119 -22.57 12.76 -15.68
N ASN A 120 -23.88 12.49 -15.54
CA ASN A 120 -24.94 13.48 -15.61
C ASN A 120 -25.37 14.02 -14.23
N GLY A 121 -24.70 13.56 -13.16
CA GLY A 121 -24.94 14.01 -11.79
C GLY A 121 -24.37 15.39 -11.51
N PRO A 122 -24.57 15.92 -10.30
CA PRO A 122 -23.98 17.18 -9.89
C PRO A 122 -22.45 17.10 -9.77
N GLU A 123 -21.81 18.25 -9.86
CA GLU A 123 -20.40 18.37 -9.54
C GLU A 123 -20.19 18.40 -8.03
N PHE A 124 -19.14 17.72 -7.58
CA PHE A 124 -18.75 17.71 -6.18
C PHE A 124 -17.34 18.28 -6.00
N ALA A 125 -17.21 19.20 -5.06
CA ALA A 125 -15.92 19.73 -4.62
C ALA A 125 -15.75 19.39 -3.14
N PHE A 126 -15.10 18.28 -2.89
CA PHE A 126 -14.92 17.75 -1.54
C PHE A 126 -13.67 18.31 -0.85
N THR A 127 -13.72 18.31 0.47
CA THR A 127 -12.57 18.30 1.34
C THR A 127 -12.58 16.99 2.15
N PRO A 128 -11.46 16.56 2.74
CA PRO A 128 -11.47 15.44 3.69
C PRO A 128 -12.47 15.64 4.84
N ALA A 129 -12.64 16.89 5.30
CA ALA A 129 -13.61 17.24 6.34
C ALA A 129 -15.06 16.95 5.90
N ASP A 130 -15.41 17.25 4.65
CA ASP A 130 -16.73 16.96 4.10
C ASP A 130 -17.00 15.45 4.09
N VAL A 131 -16.03 14.67 3.62
CA VAL A 131 -16.16 13.21 3.56
C VAL A 131 -16.24 12.61 4.97
N PHE A 132 -15.45 13.11 5.93
CA PHE A 132 -15.56 12.67 7.32
C PHE A 132 -16.92 13.01 7.93
N ASN A 133 -17.44 14.24 7.73
CA ASN A 133 -18.77 14.62 8.19
C ASN A 133 -19.88 13.78 7.55
N ALA A 134 -19.70 13.35 6.30
CA ALA A 134 -20.64 12.45 5.65
C ALA A 134 -20.59 11.02 6.22
N LEU A 135 -19.39 10.48 6.47
CA LEU A 135 -19.18 9.04 6.63
C LEU A 135 -18.71 8.61 8.02
N GLY A 136 -18.16 9.49 8.84
CA GLY A 136 -17.78 9.16 10.21
C GLY A 136 -18.96 8.62 11.01
N ALA A 137 -18.76 7.58 11.80
CA ALA A 137 -19.79 7.05 12.70
C ALA A 137 -20.22 8.10 13.73
N GLN A 138 -19.27 8.91 14.15
CA GLN A 138 -19.45 10.04 15.08
C GLN A 138 -18.73 11.26 14.51
N VAL A 139 -19.26 12.44 14.80
CA VAL A 139 -18.74 13.72 14.33
C VAL A 139 -18.66 14.74 15.46
N ALA A 140 -17.81 15.78 15.29
CA ALA A 140 -17.77 16.91 16.21
C ALA A 140 -18.98 17.84 15.95
N LYS A 141 -19.72 18.15 17.01
CA LYS A 141 -20.81 19.12 16.97
C LYS A 141 -20.87 19.87 18.29
N ASP A 142 -20.88 21.20 18.23
CA ASP A 142 -20.97 22.08 19.40
C ASP A 142 -19.95 21.76 20.52
N GLY A 143 -18.72 21.37 20.10
CA GLY A 143 -17.62 21.03 21.02
C GLY A 143 -17.72 19.63 21.65
N ALA A 144 -18.61 18.78 21.19
CA ALA A 144 -18.78 17.41 21.67
C ALA A 144 -18.79 16.40 20.50
N ILE A 145 -18.47 15.14 20.79
CA ILE A 145 -18.63 14.04 19.89
C ILE A 145 -20.07 13.54 19.98
N VAL A 146 -20.75 13.46 18.84
CA VAL A 146 -22.13 12.96 18.72
C VAL A 146 -22.22 11.89 17.63
N ALA A 147 -23.22 11.02 17.71
CA ALA A 147 -23.57 10.15 16.58
C ALA A 147 -23.86 11.00 15.33
N ASN A 148 -23.38 10.59 14.19
CA ASN A 148 -23.49 11.39 12.96
C ASN A 148 -24.96 11.67 12.56
N PRO A 149 -25.44 12.92 12.62
CA PRO A 149 -26.83 13.27 12.33
C PRO A 149 -27.07 13.58 10.86
N HIS A 150 -26.01 13.72 10.05
CA HIS A 150 -26.10 14.24 8.69
C HIS A 150 -26.75 13.23 7.75
N THR A 151 -27.66 13.72 6.90
CA THR A 151 -28.41 12.92 5.93
C THR A 151 -28.18 13.37 4.50
N GLN A 152 -27.84 14.64 4.31
CA GLN A 152 -27.54 15.25 3.03
C GLN A 152 -26.16 15.91 3.05
N TRP A 153 -25.54 16.03 1.89
CA TRP A 153 -24.24 16.71 1.75
C TRP A 153 -24.30 18.18 2.15
N SER A 154 -25.45 18.85 1.90
CA SER A 154 -25.66 20.24 2.30
C SER A 154 -25.89 20.46 3.81
N ASP A 155 -26.04 19.42 4.62
CA ASP A 155 -26.27 19.55 6.07
C ASP A 155 -25.05 20.16 6.81
N PHE A 156 -23.85 19.96 6.28
CA PHE A 156 -22.60 20.46 6.88
C PHE A 156 -21.80 21.37 5.96
N ASN A 157 -22.08 21.37 4.65
CA ASN A 157 -21.44 22.26 3.69
C ASN A 157 -22.46 22.69 2.64
N SER A 158 -22.95 23.93 2.74
CA SER A 158 -23.97 24.49 1.82
C SER A 158 -23.49 24.67 0.37
N ALA A 159 -22.17 24.53 0.12
CA ALA A 159 -21.63 24.54 -1.24
C ALA A 159 -21.79 23.18 -1.95
N LEU A 160 -22.04 22.12 -1.19
CA LEU A 160 -22.32 20.79 -1.74
C LEU A 160 -23.81 20.65 -2.11
N PRO A 161 -24.14 19.75 -3.05
CA PRO A 161 -25.52 19.52 -3.46
C PRO A 161 -26.45 19.11 -2.31
N ALA A 162 -27.69 19.57 -2.33
CA ALA A 162 -28.73 19.10 -1.42
C ALA A 162 -29.24 17.71 -1.85
N GLN A 163 -28.35 16.74 -1.75
CA GLN A 163 -28.52 15.34 -2.14
C GLN A 163 -28.25 14.43 -0.94
N GLU A 164 -29.02 13.35 -0.82
CA GLU A 164 -28.80 12.34 0.21
C GLU A 164 -27.39 11.77 0.14
N ILE A 165 -26.80 11.55 1.30
CA ILE A 165 -25.49 10.90 1.41
C ILE A 165 -25.66 9.42 1.10
N LEU A 166 -24.97 8.95 0.06
CA LEU A 166 -24.77 7.54 -0.23
C LEU A 166 -23.40 7.39 -0.86
N VAL A 167 -22.48 6.72 -0.17
CA VAL A 167 -21.13 6.48 -0.66
C VAL A 167 -20.84 4.98 -0.73
N LEU A 168 -20.35 4.55 -1.87
CA LEU A 168 -19.87 3.21 -2.13
C LEU A 168 -18.35 3.25 -1.88
N SER A 169 -17.93 2.91 -0.67
CA SER A 169 -16.54 3.00 -0.25
C SER A 169 -15.82 1.66 -0.43
N PRO A 170 -14.49 1.65 -0.57
CA PRO A 170 -13.73 0.40 -0.64
C PRO A 170 -13.90 -0.38 0.67
N GLY A 171 -14.25 -1.64 0.57
CA GLY A 171 -14.37 -2.57 1.70
C GLY A 171 -13.03 -2.85 2.35
N THR A 172 -13.07 -3.47 3.53
CA THR A 172 -11.86 -3.71 4.36
C THR A 172 -10.83 -4.65 3.73
N LYS A 173 -11.23 -5.40 2.71
CA LYS A 173 -10.35 -6.29 1.94
C LYS A 173 -9.73 -5.62 0.72
N HIS A 174 -10.22 -4.44 0.35
CA HIS A 174 -9.75 -3.70 -0.81
C HIS A 174 -8.43 -2.96 -0.50
N GLY A 175 -7.43 -3.06 -1.38
CA GLY A 175 -6.11 -2.44 -1.17
C GLY A 175 -6.15 -0.93 -0.95
N THR A 176 -7.13 -0.24 -1.56
CA THR A 176 -7.31 1.22 -1.42
C THR A 176 -8.01 1.64 -0.12
N ARG A 177 -8.54 0.70 0.68
CA ARG A 177 -9.18 1.04 1.96
C ARG A 177 -8.25 1.76 2.91
N GLU A 178 -7.00 1.36 2.97
CA GLU A 178 -6.03 1.98 3.87
C GLU A 178 -5.77 3.45 3.50
N VAL A 179 -5.63 3.78 2.21
CA VAL A 179 -5.46 5.18 1.78
C VAL A 179 -6.74 6.00 2.02
N PHE A 180 -7.91 5.39 1.81
CA PHE A 180 -9.19 6.02 2.13
C PHE A 180 -9.29 6.35 3.63
N ASP A 181 -9.01 5.41 4.51
CA ASP A 181 -9.06 5.61 5.95
C ASP A 181 -8.01 6.64 6.41
N GLU A 182 -6.79 6.60 5.87
CA GLU A 182 -5.71 7.48 6.31
C GLU A 182 -5.76 8.88 5.71
N ARG A 183 -5.94 8.98 4.38
CA ARG A 183 -5.84 10.25 3.66
C ARG A 183 -7.14 11.02 3.58
N VAL A 184 -8.27 10.35 3.78
CA VAL A 184 -9.58 11.00 3.72
C VAL A 184 -10.22 11.05 5.10
N ILE A 185 -10.54 9.91 5.68
CA ILE A 185 -11.34 9.87 6.91
C ILE A 185 -10.55 10.41 8.10
N TYR A 186 -9.32 9.96 8.32
CA TYR A 186 -8.50 10.44 9.43
C TYR A 186 -8.09 11.91 9.27
N GLU A 187 -7.68 12.35 8.07
CA GLU A 187 -7.38 13.75 7.83
C GLU A 187 -8.62 14.64 8.00
N GLY A 188 -9.79 14.17 7.55
CA GLY A 188 -11.06 14.86 7.80
C GLY A 188 -11.43 14.94 9.29
N CYS A 189 -11.23 13.87 10.04
CA CYS A 189 -11.43 13.86 11.49
C CYS A 189 -10.55 14.92 12.17
N LYS A 190 -9.29 15.06 11.78
CA LYS A 190 -8.41 16.13 12.30
C LYS A 190 -8.90 17.52 11.89
N ALA A 191 -9.24 17.70 10.62
CA ALA A 191 -9.68 18.98 10.08
C ALA A 191 -10.96 19.50 10.70
N THR A 192 -11.86 18.61 11.16
CA THR A 192 -13.10 18.97 11.87
C THR A 192 -12.89 19.19 13.38
N GLY A 193 -11.69 18.93 13.93
CA GLY A 193 -11.41 18.96 15.37
C GLY A 193 -11.94 17.73 16.14
N ALA A 194 -12.56 16.77 15.48
CA ALA A 194 -13.08 15.55 16.12
C ALA A 194 -11.96 14.71 16.74
N TYR A 195 -10.78 14.68 16.11
CA TYR A 195 -9.63 13.96 16.63
C TYR A 195 -9.23 14.42 18.05
N ASP A 196 -9.17 15.73 18.28
CA ASP A 196 -8.80 16.28 19.58
C ASP A 196 -9.82 15.92 20.67
N LEU A 197 -11.11 15.90 20.29
CA LEU A 197 -12.18 15.47 21.20
C LEU A 197 -12.10 13.96 21.49
N PHE A 198 -11.81 13.11 20.50
CA PHE A 198 -11.55 11.69 20.73
C PHE A 198 -10.32 11.48 21.60
N LEU A 199 -9.23 12.23 21.35
CA LEU A 199 -7.99 12.12 22.11
C LEU A 199 -8.19 12.51 23.58
N ALA A 200 -9.02 13.52 23.86
CA ALA A 200 -9.30 13.97 25.20
C ALA A 200 -9.98 12.91 26.09
N VAL A 201 -10.73 11.99 25.47
CA VAL A 201 -11.43 10.90 26.18
C VAL A 201 -10.78 9.52 25.96
N ALA A 202 -9.71 9.46 25.17
CA ALA A 202 -9.06 8.20 24.83
C ALA A 202 -8.37 7.58 26.04
N GLU A 203 -8.57 6.28 26.22
CA GLU A 203 -7.87 5.48 27.20
C GLU A 203 -6.60 4.86 26.59
N GLY A 204 -5.54 4.74 27.37
CA GLY A 204 -4.29 4.13 26.96
C GLY A 204 -3.19 4.24 28.00
N ALA A 205 -2.22 3.33 27.94
CA ALA A 205 -1.10 3.26 28.88
C ALA A 205 -0.12 4.46 28.74
N ASP A 206 -0.07 5.05 27.56
CA ASP A 206 0.79 6.19 27.22
C ASP A 206 0.13 7.04 26.10
N ASP A 207 0.74 8.17 25.77
CA ASP A 207 0.24 9.09 24.74
C ASP A 207 0.14 8.43 23.35
N ARG A 208 1.04 7.50 23.04
CA ARG A 208 1.00 6.75 21.78
C ARG A 208 -0.20 5.80 21.73
N ALA A 209 -0.52 5.14 22.83
CA ALA A 209 -1.70 4.29 22.94
C ALA A 209 -2.99 5.11 22.82
N LYS A 210 -3.07 6.27 23.47
CA LYS A 210 -4.21 7.20 23.37
C LYS A 210 -4.40 7.72 21.95
N SER A 211 -3.31 8.18 21.30
CA SER A 211 -3.35 8.63 19.91
C SER A 211 -3.83 7.53 18.95
N ARG A 212 -3.43 6.28 19.19
CA ARG A 212 -3.88 5.14 18.40
C ARG A 212 -5.37 4.85 18.61
N ALA A 213 -5.84 4.94 19.84
CA ALA A 213 -7.26 4.78 20.18
C ALA A 213 -8.10 5.89 19.52
N ALA A 214 -7.68 7.15 19.63
CA ALA A 214 -8.35 8.29 19.00
C ALA A 214 -8.38 8.16 17.46
N LYS A 215 -7.27 7.75 16.84
CA LYS A 215 -7.24 7.44 15.40
C LYS A 215 -8.23 6.33 15.04
N GLY A 216 -8.32 5.29 15.87
CA GLY A 216 -9.27 4.19 15.68
C GLY A 216 -10.74 4.67 15.75
N GLU A 217 -11.07 5.63 16.61
CA GLU A 217 -12.42 6.22 16.64
C GLU A 217 -12.68 7.09 15.39
N CYS A 218 -11.70 7.88 14.95
CA CYS A 218 -11.81 8.67 13.72
C CYS A 218 -12.16 7.83 12.50
N THR A 219 -11.57 6.64 12.35
CA THR A 219 -11.72 5.81 11.16
C THR A 219 -12.93 4.87 11.19
N LYS A 220 -13.74 4.92 12.25
CA LYS A 220 -15.01 4.19 12.28
C LYS A 220 -16.03 4.85 11.34
N LEU A 221 -16.51 4.11 10.36
CA LEU A 221 -17.55 4.57 9.46
C LEU A 221 -18.94 4.25 9.98
N ARG A 222 -19.91 5.04 9.56
CA ARG A 222 -21.34 4.83 9.85
C ARG A 222 -21.87 3.57 9.19
N THR A 223 -22.88 2.93 9.82
CA THR A 223 -23.48 1.66 9.36
C THR A 223 -24.98 1.77 9.11
N ASP A 224 -25.51 2.98 8.96
CA ASP A 224 -26.93 3.26 8.77
C ASP A 224 -27.37 3.23 7.28
N GLY A 225 -26.52 2.67 6.41
CA GLY A 225 -26.77 2.51 4.99
C GLY A 225 -26.34 3.69 4.12
N ARG A 226 -25.81 4.79 4.70
CA ARG A 226 -25.25 5.92 3.94
C ARG A 226 -23.82 5.71 3.49
N ASN A 227 -23.12 4.80 4.15
CA ASN A 227 -21.88 4.20 3.69
C ASN A 227 -22.11 2.72 3.40
N VAL A 228 -21.70 2.27 2.23
CA VAL A 228 -21.76 0.87 1.82
C VAL A 228 -20.37 0.42 1.44
N ASP A 229 -19.81 -0.49 2.22
CA ASP A 229 -18.52 -1.11 1.92
C ASP A 229 -18.67 -2.08 0.74
N ILE A 230 -17.82 -1.91 -0.29
CA ILE A 230 -17.76 -2.79 -1.46
C ILE A 230 -16.48 -3.62 -1.35
N ASP A 231 -16.63 -4.90 -1.06
CA ASP A 231 -15.51 -5.86 -0.97
C ASP A 231 -15.08 -6.40 -2.35
N GLY A 232 -15.91 -6.18 -3.38
CA GLY A 232 -15.62 -6.51 -4.76
C GLY A 232 -14.69 -5.50 -5.43
N ASP A 233 -14.48 -5.68 -6.72
CA ASP A 233 -13.69 -4.77 -7.54
C ASP A 233 -14.45 -3.48 -7.91
N TYR A 234 -13.80 -2.58 -8.62
CA TYR A 234 -14.40 -1.33 -9.05
C TYR A 234 -15.55 -1.50 -10.03
N THR A 235 -15.65 -2.64 -10.74
CA THR A 235 -16.80 -2.92 -11.63
C THR A 235 -18.08 -3.13 -10.84
N GLU A 236 -18.00 -3.73 -9.63
CA GLU A 236 -19.13 -3.82 -8.73
C GLU A 236 -19.54 -2.42 -8.23
N THR A 237 -18.59 -1.59 -7.84
CA THR A 237 -18.85 -0.20 -7.43
C THR A 237 -19.54 0.57 -8.54
N LEU A 238 -19.05 0.47 -9.78
CA LEU A 238 -19.65 1.10 -10.95
C LEU A 238 -21.08 0.61 -11.20
N ALA A 239 -21.30 -0.70 -11.19
CA ALA A 239 -22.64 -1.28 -11.41
C ALA A 239 -23.67 -0.80 -10.37
N ARG A 240 -23.26 -0.68 -9.10
CA ARG A 240 -24.13 -0.13 -8.04
C ARG A 240 -24.40 1.36 -8.23
N LEU A 241 -23.40 2.13 -8.66
CA LEU A 241 -23.57 3.54 -8.98
C LEU A 241 -24.51 3.73 -10.18
N GLU A 242 -24.40 2.91 -11.22
CA GLU A 242 -25.34 2.93 -12.37
C GLU A 242 -26.77 2.59 -11.96
N ALA A 243 -26.94 1.73 -10.93
CA ALA A 243 -28.26 1.38 -10.39
C ALA A 243 -28.84 2.48 -9.49
N ASP A 244 -28.01 3.21 -8.74
CA ASP A 244 -28.41 4.37 -7.95
C ASP A 244 -27.52 5.58 -8.25
N LYS A 245 -27.96 6.40 -9.19
CA LYS A 245 -27.25 7.57 -9.71
C LYS A 245 -27.04 8.70 -8.68
N LYS A 246 -27.57 8.56 -7.46
CA LYS A 246 -27.31 9.46 -6.35
C LYS A 246 -26.04 9.04 -5.57
N ALA A 247 -25.56 7.80 -5.77
CA ALA A 247 -24.37 7.32 -5.07
C ALA A 247 -23.12 8.07 -5.55
N ILE A 248 -22.17 8.20 -4.64
CA ILE A 248 -20.77 8.55 -4.93
C ILE A 248 -19.96 7.28 -4.80
N GLY A 249 -19.28 6.89 -5.86
CA GLY A 249 -18.36 5.76 -5.85
C GLY A 249 -16.94 6.22 -5.54
N VAL A 250 -16.18 5.39 -4.82
CA VAL A 250 -14.74 5.57 -4.62
C VAL A 250 -14.01 4.60 -5.53
N PHE A 251 -13.12 5.11 -6.37
CA PHE A 251 -12.41 4.35 -7.41
C PHE A 251 -10.92 4.64 -7.36
N GLY A 252 -10.10 3.75 -7.91
CA GLY A 252 -8.75 4.09 -8.34
C GLY A 252 -8.77 5.05 -9.53
N LEU A 253 -7.76 5.94 -9.62
CA LEU A 253 -7.71 6.93 -10.70
C LEU A 253 -7.75 6.26 -12.08
N SER A 254 -6.96 5.20 -12.29
CA SER A 254 -6.88 4.51 -13.59
C SER A 254 -8.24 3.91 -14.01
N PHE A 255 -8.98 3.32 -13.06
CA PHE A 255 -10.33 2.84 -13.33
C PHE A 255 -11.27 3.99 -13.75
N TYR A 256 -11.21 5.13 -13.05
CA TYR A 256 -11.99 6.31 -13.43
C TYR A 256 -11.63 6.80 -14.85
N GLN A 257 -10.34 6.89 -15.18
CA GLN A 257 -9.87 7.35 -16.49
C GLN A 257 -10.42 6.50 -17.64
N ASN A 258 -10.60 5.20 -17.41
CA ASN A 258 -11.17 4.26 -18.38
C ASN A 258 -12.73 4.28 -18.44
N ASN A 259 -13.40 5.05 -17.56
CA ASN A 259 -14.86 5.10 -17.44
C ASN A 259 -15.40 6.54 -17.38
N THR A 260 -14.73 7.49 -18.02
CA THR A 260 -15.13 8.92 -18.02
C THR A 260 -16.41 9.20 -18.80
N ASP A 261 -16.86 8.27 -19.63
CA ASP A 261 -18.15 8.28 -20.32
C ASP A 261 -19.34 8.05 -19.35
N LYS A 262 -19.09 7.39 -18.22
CA LYS A 262 -20.10 7.03 -17.20
C LYS A 262 -19.94 7.82 -15.90
N LEU A 263 -18.74 8.26 -15.60
CA LEU A 263 -18.34 8.85 -14.32
C LEU A 263 -17.93 10.31 -14.46
N ARG A 264 -18.30 11.12 -13.48
CA ARG A 264 -17.82 12.48 -13.28
C ARG A 264 -17.05 12.55 -11.97
N VAL A 265 -15.77 12.91 -12.03
CA VAL A 265 -14.93 13.00 -10.84
C VAL A 265 -15.16 14.30 -10.06
N GLY A 266 -15.19 14.19 -8.75
CA GLY A 266 -15.14 15.34 -7.84
C GLY A 266 -13.71 15.81 -7.60
N THR A 267 -13.54 17.10 -7.27
CA THR A 267 -12.26 17.60 -6.78
C THR A 267 -12.06 17.30 -5.30
N MET A 268 -10.81 17.26 -4.85
CA MET A 268 -10.47 17.20 -3.43
C MET A 268 -9.58 18.41 -3.09
N ASN A 269 -10.02 19.23 -2.13
CA ASN A 269 -9.39 20.52 -1.83
C ASN A 269 -9.25 21.44 -3.06
N GLY A 270 -10.18 21.36 -4.02
CA GLY A 270 -10.14 22.11 -5.27
C GLY A 270 -9.20 21.54 -6.34
N ILE A 271 -8.48 20.46 -6.05
CA ILE A 271 -7.56 19.80 -6.98
C ILE A 271 -8.30 18.71 -7.75
N VAL A 272 -8.22 18.76 -9.07
CA VAL A 272 -8.69 17.68 -9.96
C VAL A 272 -7.69 16.52 -9.90
N PRO A 273 -8.14 15.28 -9.62
CA PRO A 273 -7.24 14.14 -9.66
C PRO A 273 -6.78 13.85 -11.10
N SER A 274 -5.48 13.75 -11.26
CA SER A 274 -4.82 13.31 -12.50
C SER A 274 -3.53 12.57 -12.14
N THR A 275 -2.92 11.87 -13.10
CA THR A 275 -1.62 11.24 -12.89
C THR A 275 -0.57 12.27 -12.43
N GLU A 276 -0.58 13.47 -13.03
CA GLU A 276 0.35 14.54 -12.69
C GLU A 276 0.10 15.09 -11.27
N SER A 277 -1.17 15.39 -10.91
CA SER A 277 -1.49 15.93 -9.58
C SER A 277 -1.26 14.91 -8.46
N ILE A 278 -1.37 13.61 -8.76
CA ILE A 278 -1.04 12.52 -7.85
C ILE A 278 0.47 12.37 -7.71
N ALA A 279 1.20 12.31 -8.81
CA ALA A 279 2.65 12.15 -8.80
C ALA A 279 3.38 13.34 -8.17
N SER A 280 2.89 14.58 -8.40
CA SER A 280 3.42 15.78 -7.76
C SER A 280 3.07 15.91 -6.28
N GLY A 281 2.07 15.13 -5.80
CA GLY A 281 1.54 15.21 -4.43
C GLY A 281 0.59 16.39 -4.19
N GLU A 282 0.16 17.11 -5.24
CA GLU A 282 -0.87 18.16 -5.12
C GLU A 282 -2.23 17.57 -4.75
N TYR A 283 -2.60 16.43 -5.36
CA TYR A 283 -3.83 15.74 -5.00
C TYR A 283 -3.66 15.01 -3.67
N PRO A 284 -4.43 15.38 -2.62
CA PRO A 284 -4.12 14.95 -1.26
C PRO A 284 -4.44 13.49 -0.96
N VAL A 285 -5.24 12.83 -1.82
CA VAL A 285 -5.68 11.44 -1.60
C VAL A 285 -4.83 10.50 -2.43
N SER A 286 -3.52 10.60 -2.24
CA SER A 286 -2.54 9.76 -2.91
C SER A 286 -1.32 9.52 -2.03
N ARG A 287 -0.57 8.48 -2.35
CA ARG A 287 0.74 8.20 -1.76
C ARG A 287 1.58 7.34 -2.69
N PRO A 288 2.90 7.53 -2.74
CA PRO A 288 3.79 6.65 -3.47
C PRO A 288 3.86 5.28 -2.78
N LEU A 289 3.96 4.25 -3.60
CA LEU A 289 4.14 2.87 -3.17
C LEU A 289 5.54 2.39 -3.55
N TYR A 290 6.12 1.57 -2.68
CA TYR A 290 7.50 1.12 -2.78
C TYR A 290 7.63 -0.37 -2.51
N PHE A 291 8.70 -0.94 -3.01
CA PHE A 291 9.35 -2.07 -2.36
C PHE A 291 10.85 -1.79 -2.17
N TYR A 292 11.43 -2.46 -1.17
CA TYR A 292 12.84 -2.36 -0.83
C TYR A 292 13.50 -3.72 -1.01
N VAL A 293 14.67 -3.75 -1.67
CA VAL A 293 15.39 -4.98 -2.02
C VAL A 293 16.74 -5.00 -1.31
N LYS A 294 17.11 -6.13 -0.74
CA LYS A 294 18.49 -6.37 -0.28
C LYS A 294 19.39 -6.63 -1.47
N LEU A 295 20.31 -5.73 -1.77
CA LEU A 295 21.22 -5.92 -2.90
C LEU A 295 22.11 -7.17 -2.72
N ALA A 296 22.50 -7.49 -1.49
CA ALA A 296 23.28 -8.70 -1.18
C ALA A 296 22.58 -10.03 -1.53
N HIS A 297 21.26 -10.00 -1.82
CA HIS A 297 20.52 -11.20 -2.20
C HIS A 297 20.39 -11.41 -3.72
N LEU A 298 20.68 -10.40 -4.55
CA LEU A 298 20.49 -10.45 -6.01
C LEU A 298 21.25 -11.57 -6.70
N ASP A 299 22.47 -11.88 -6.25
CA ASP A 299 23.28 -12.95 -6.83
C ASP A 299 23.19 -14.29 -6.04
N VAL A 300 22.31 -14.35 -5.04
CA VAL A 300 22.15 -15.52 -4.15
C VAL A 300 20.80 -16.18 -4.31
N ILE A 301 19.73 -15.39 -4.48
CA ILE A 301 18.36 -15.89 -4.62
C ILE A 301 18.01 -15.95 -6.11
N PRO A 302 17.77 -17.16 -6.66
CA PRO A 302 17.43 -17.32 -8.07
C PRO A 302 16.15 -16.56 -8.44
N GLY A 303 16.17 -15.86 -9.57
CA GLY A 303 15.02 -15.12 -10.09
C GLY A 303 14.73 -13.79 -9.40
N LEU A 304 15.52 -13.37 -8.40
CA LEU A 304 15.24 -12.11 -7.69
C LEU A 304 15.44 -10.88 -8.60
N GLN A 305 16.53 -10.84 -9.38
CA GLN A 305 16.78 -9.74 -10.32
C GLN A 305 15.70 -9.70 -11.41
N GLU A 306 15.40 -10.86 -12.00
CA GLU A 306 14.37 -10.99 -13.03
C GLU A 306 12.99 -10.60 -12.53
N TYR A 307 12.66 -10.94 -11.28
CA TYR A 307 11.39 -10.55 -10.67
C TYR A 307 11.26 -9.05 -10.50
N ILE A 308 12.28 -8.38 -9.99
CA ILE A 308 12.20 -6.92 -9.79
C ILE A 308 12.22 -6.15 -11.11
N GLU A 309 12.94 -6.63 -12.13
CA GLU A 309 12.90 -6.07 -13.49
C GLU A 309 11.52 -6.27 -14.13
N PHE A 310 10.96 -7.47 -14.00
CA PHE A 310 9.61 -7.75 -14.50
C PHE A 310 8.55 -6.91 -13.80
N PHE A 311 8.67 -6.72 -12.47
CA PHE A 311 7.73 -5.89 -11.72
C PHE A 311 7.63 -4.47 -12.28
N VAL A 312 8.76 -3.85 -12.59
CA VAL A 312 8.81 -2.47 -13.08
C VAL A 312 8.79 -2.37 -14.61
N SER A 313 8.54 -3.47 -15.33
CA SER A 313 8.40 -3.42 -16.78
C SER A 313 7.16 -2.63 -17.20
N ASP A 314 7.17 -2.11 -18.43
CA ASP A 314 6.00 -1.43 -19.01
C ASP A 314 4.80 -2.38 -19.11
N ASP A 315 5.05 -3.68 -19.34
CA ASP A 315 4.02 -4.72 -19.41
C ASP A 315 3.30 -4.95 -18.06
N MET A 316 3.94 -4.64 -16.93
CA MET A 316 3.35 -4.82 -15.60
C MET A 316 2.94 -3.49 -14.95
N ALA A 317 3.88 -2.55 -14.81
CA ALA A 317 3.68 -1.29 -14.07
C ALA A 317 3.41 -0.09 -14.99
N GLY A 318 3.40 -0.28 -16.31
CA GLY A 318 3.03 0.74 -17.28
C GLY A 318 1.56 1.15 -17.18
N PRO A 319 1.16 2.26 -17.84
CA PRO A 319 -0.20 2.80 -17.75
C PRO A 319 -1.28 1.86 -18.30
N ASP A 320 -0.92 0.95 -19.18
CA ASP A 320 -1.83 -0.04 -19.78
C ASP A 320 -1.61 -1.46 -19.22
N GLY A 321 -0.76 -1.59 -18.20
CA GLY A 321 -0.43 -2.87 -17.56
C GLY A 321 -1.45 -3.33 -16.52
N PRO A 322 -1.42 -4.62 -16.12
CA PRO A 322 -2.38 -5.20 -15.18
C PRO A 322 -2.39 -4.51 -13.81
N LEU A 323 -1.28 -3.90 -13.39
CA LEU A 323 -1.26 -3.15 -12.14
C LEU A 323 -2.08 -1.86 -12.23
N ALA A 324 -2.09 -1.18 -13.38
CA ALA A 324 -2.94 -0.02 -13.62
C ALA A 324 -4.41 -0.43 -13.71
N GLU A 325 -4.73 -1.56 -14.35
CA GLU A 325 -6.10 -2.11 -14.36
C GLU A 325 -6.60 -2.40 -12.94
N TYR A 326 -5.73 -2.86 -12.06
CA TYR A 326 -6.07 -3.10 -10.64
C TYR A 326 -6.17 -1.80 -9.83
N GLY A 327 -5.67 -0.66 -10.33
CA GLY A 327 -5.81 0.65 -9.70
C GLY A 327 -4.50 1.35 -9.32
N LEU A 328 -3.33 0.78 -9.66
CA LEU A 328 -2.06 1.48 -9.50
C LEU A 328 -2.01 2.67 -10.47
N VAL A 329 -1.66 3.84 -9.97
CA VAL A 329 -1.29 4.96 -10.83
C VAL A 329 0.18 4.79 -11.24
N SER A 330 0.41 4.58 -12.53
CA SER A 330 1.75 4.38 -13.07
C SER A 330 2.66 5.58 -12.76
N ASP A 331 3.92 5.29 -12.43
CA ASP A 331 4.91 6.31 -12.15
C ASP A 331 5.33 7.03 -13.45
N PRO A 332 5.19 8.36 -13.55
CA PRO A 332 5.74 9.11 -14.69
C PRO A 332 7.25 8.93 -14.88
N GLU A 333 7.97 8.55 -13.83
CA GLU A 333 9.42 8.27 -13.85
C GLU A 333 9.74 6.77 -13.94
N LEU A 334 8.80 5.93 -14.41
CA LEU A 334 8.97 4.48 -14.50
C LEU A 334 10.26 4.09 -15.25
N ALA A 335 10.56 4.75 -16.36
CA ALA A 335 11.78 4.49 -17.13
C ALA A 335 13.08 4.72 -16.31
N ALA A 336 13.11 5.76 -15.47
CA ALA A 336 14.26 6.00 -14.58
C ALA A 336 14.34 4.91 -13.48
N THR A 337 13.20 4.42 -13.00
CA THR A 337 13.13 3.31 -12.05
C THR A 337 13.64 2.00 -12.69
N GLN A 338 13.29 1.72 -13.94
CA GLN A 338 13.79 0.57 -14.71
C GLN A 338 15.32 0.63 -14.86
N GLU A 339 15.88 1.80 -15.23
CA GLU A 339 17.32 2.00 -15.33
C GLU A 339 18.03 1.79 -13.97
N MET A 340 17.46 2.32 -12.90
CA MET A 340 17.98 2.15 -11.53
C MET A 340 18.00 0.67 -11.12
N VAL A 341 16.94 -0.09 -11.42
CA VAL A 341 16.83 -1.52 -11.13
C VAL A 341 17.85 -2.32 -11.93
N ALA A 342 17.95 -2.08 -13.24
CA ALA A 342 18.91 -2.74 -14.11
C ALA A 342 20.38 -2.51 -13.68
N ASN A 343 20.67 -1.30 -13.19
CA ASN A 343 21.99 -0.91 -12.69
C ASN A 343 22.21 -1.32 -11.21
N ARG A 344 21.25 -1.95 -10.55
CA ARG A 344 21.32 -2.35 -9.14
C ARG A 344 21.70 -1.19 -8.21
N THR A 345 21.15 -0.02 -8.47
CA THR A 345 21.54 1.20 -7.78
C THR A 345 21.05 1.21 -6.33
N PRO A 346 21.92 1.30 -5.33
CA PRO A 346 21.49 1.44 -3.94
C PRO A 346 20.78 2.79 -3.73
N MET A 347 19.84 2.82 -2.81
CA MET A 347 19.16 4.07 -2.47
C MET A 347 20.14 5.10 -1.89
N ALA A 348 19.90 6.37 -2.18
CA ALA A 348 20.67 7.46 -1.59
C ALA A 348 20.37 7.57 -0.07
N PRO A 349 21.35 8.04 0.74
CA PRO A 349 21.11 8.37 2.12
C PRO A 349 19.92 9.33 2.28
N LEU A 350 19.10 9.11 3.29
CA LEU A 350 18.01 10.02 3.62
C LEU A 350 18.60 11.28 4.30
N ASN A 351 18.26 12.47 3.78
CA ASN A 351 18.67 13.75 4.34
C ASN A 351 17.78 14.18 5.51
#